data_2a0349e6412561b09e77f1564e5f6169
#
_entry.id   2a0349e6412561b09e77f1564e5f6169
#
_cell.length_a   1.000
_cell.length_b   1.000
_cell.length_c   1.000
_cell.angle_alpha   90.00
_cell.angle_beta   90.00
_cell.angle_gamma   90.00
#
_symmetry.space_group_name_H-M   'P 1'
#
loop_
_entity.id
_entity.type
_entity.pdbx_description
1 polymer ?
#
loop_
_entity_poly.entity_id
_entity_poly.type
_entity_poly.pdbx_seq_one_letter_code
_entity_poly.pdbx_strand_id
1 'polypeptide(L)'
;KPDIYNEEIVRNEMFLHLDYYVTESSGHNSEYNAWFRKRPDLIEKYCTHGTGWNPGVYGYILDEYLKREDTWQGEIEKWLADEHVDLERGHEYAAYIFNATIGDGTLYQFNGNVRNFGLIDNLPEGCCVEVPVLASRRGLDPIHVGKLPEHLAIFNNTSARCEELAVEAAIEG
;
A
#
# COMPACT_ATOMS: atom_id res chain seq x y z
N LYS A 1 -21.03 9.85 -9.26
CA LYS A 1 -20.57 9.84 -10.66
C LYS A 1 -20.23 8.40 -11.03
N PRO A 2 -20.71 7.84 -12.17
CA PRO A 2 -20.46 6.45 -12.56
C PRO A 2 -18.97 6.11 -12.65
N ASP A 3 -18.15 7.06 -13.12
CA ASP A 3 -16.70 6.86 -13.30
C ASP A 3 -15.99 6.59 -11.97
N ILE A 4 -16.26 7.38 -10.94
CA ILE A 4 -15.68 7.18 -9.60
C ILE A 4 -16.13 5.84 -9.00
N TYR A 5 -17.39 5.44 -9.23
CA TYR A 5 -17.87 4.15 -8.75
C TYR A 5 -17.11 2.99 -9.43
N ASN A 6 -16.85 3.09 -10.72
CA ASN A 6 -16.11 2.07 -11.45
C ASN A 6 -14.63 2.00 -11.05
N GLU A 7 -14.01 3.14 -10.78
CA GLU A 7 -12.64 3.19 -10.25
C GLU A 7 -12.52 2.51 -8.88
N GLU A 8 -13.56 2.63 -8.07
CA GLU A 8 -13.59 2.10 -6.70
C GLU A 8 -14.40 0.79 -6.57
N ILE A 9 -14.64 0.09 -7.68
CA ILE A 9 -15.54 -1.08 -7.70
C ILE A 9 -15.10 -2.19 -6.74
N VAL A 10 -13.80 -2.47 -6.63
CA VAL A 10 -13.27 -3.48 -5.72
C VAL A 10 -13.42 -3.06 -4.26
N ARG A 11 -13.04 -1.81 -3.94
CA ARG A 11 -13.16 -1.26 -2.58
C ARG A 11 -14.62 -1.20 -2.13
N ASN A 12 -15.53 -0.82 -3.03
CA ASN A 12 -16.97 -0.81 -2.75
C ASN A 12 -17.51 -2.22 -2.50
N GLU A 13 -17.09 -3.20 -3.29
CA GLU A 13 -17.48 -4.60 -3.07
C GLU A 13 -16.97 -5.13 -1.73
N MET A 14 -15.73 -4.83 -1.38
CA MET A 14 -15.16 -5.20 -0.08
C MET A 14 -15.91 -4.51 1.06
N PHE A 15 -16.22 -3.23 0.94
CA PHE A 15 -17.00 -2.51 1.95
C PHE A 15 -18.38 -3.14 2.19
N LEU A 16 -19.09 -3.51 1.12
CA LEU A 16 -20.41 -4.15 1.23
C LEU A 16 -20.39 -5.50 1.96
N HIS A 17 -19.26 -6.20 1.93
CA HIS A 17 -19.13 -7.52 2.54
C HIS A 17 -18.37 -7.54 3.87
N LEU A 18 -17.53 -6.55 4.11
CA LEU A 18 -16.66 -6.49 5.29
C LEU A 18 -17.06 -5.40 6.29
N ASP A 19 -18.02 -4.53 5.94
CA ASP A 19 -18.45 -3.36 6.73
C ASP A 19 -17.37 -2.29 6.97
N TYR A 20 -16.20 -2.44 6.35
CA TYR A 20 -15.08 -1.52 6.47
C TYR A 20 -14.55 -1.12 5.09
N TYR A 21 -14.33 0.17 4.90
CA TYR A 21 -13.74 0.68 3.67
C TYR A 21 -12.23 0.51 3.75
N VAL A 22 -11.70 -0.31 2.84
CA VAL A 22 -10.28 -0.65 2.85
C VAL A 22 -9.41 0.50 2.33
N THR A 23 -8.21 0.62 2.86
CA THR A 23 -7.15 1.47 2.30
C THR A 23 -6.61 0.86 1.00
N GLU A 24 -5.72 1.52 0.32
CA GLU A 24 -5.19 1.10 -0.98
C GLU A 24 -6.20 1.25 -2.13
N SER A 25 -5.70 1.25 -3.35
CA SER A 25 -6.53 1.36 -4.55
C SER A 25 -7.34 0.08 -4.82
N SER A 26 -8.37 0.21 -5.63
CA SER A 26 -9.12 -0.96 -6.12
C SER A 26 -8.23 -1.91 -6.92
N GLY A 27 -7.25 -1.41 -7.67
CA GLY A 27 -6.27 -2.22 -8.39
C GLY A 27 -5.49 -3.12 -7.44
N HIS A 28 -4.81 -2.55 -6.45
CA HIS A 28 -4.06 -3.30 -5.44
C HIS A 28 -4.93 -4.26 -4.65
N ASN A 29 -6.10 -3.83 -4.18
CA ASN A 29 -6.99 -4.73 -3.46
C ASN A 29 -7.45 -5.92 -4.30
N SER A 30 -7.58 -5.76 -5.62
CA SER A 30 -7.89 -6.88 -6.51
C SER A 30 -6.73 -7.88 -6.64
N GLU A 31 -5.49 -7.43 -6.46
CA GLU A 31 -4.28 -8.27 -6.51
C GLU A 31 -4.02 -8.99 -5.20
N TYR A 32 -4.15 -8.29 -4.09
CA TYR A 32 -3.81 -8.81 -2.76
C TYR A 32 -4.84 -9.78 -2.23
N ASN A 33 -6.08 -9.71 -2.73
CA ASN A 33 -7.16 -10.55 -2.27
C ASN A 33 -7.53 -11.63 -3.29
N ALA A 34 -7.67 -12.86 -2.81
CA ALA A 34 -7.93 -14.05 -3.65
C ALA A 34 -9.30 -14.08 -4.34
N TRP A 35 -10.13 -13.04 -4.18
CA TRP A 35 -11.53 -13.08 -4.63
C TRP A 35 -11.73 -12.56 -6.06
N PHE A 36 -10.91 -11.65 -6.52
CA PHE A 36 -11.21 -10.83 -7.70
C PHE A 36 -10.57 -11.32 -9.01
N ARG A 37 -9.50 -12.14 -8.96
CA ARG A 37 -8.69 -12.51 -10.12
C ARG A 37 -8.64 -14.00 -10.42
N LYS A 38 -9.51 -14.81 -9.81
CA LYS A 38 -9.50 -16.28 -9.96
C LYS A 38 -10.08 -16.81 -11.26
N ARG A 39 -10.93 -16.04 -11.93
CA ARG A 39 -11.66 -16.46 -13.13
C ARG A 39 -11.76 -15.29 -14.12
N PRO A 40 -11.83 -15.57 -15.43
CA PRO A 40 -11.91 -14.52 -16.45
C PRO A 40 -13.10 -13.57 -16.27
N ASP A 41 -14.26 -14.08 -15.86
CA ASP A 41 -15.46 -13.27 -15.61
C ASP A 41 -15.30 -12.29 -14.45
N LEU A 42 -14.53 -12.66 -13.40
CA LEU A 42 -14.20 -11.78 -12.30
C LEU A 42 -13.16 -10.71 -12.71
N ILE A 43 -12.17 -11.10 -13.52
CA ILE A 43 -11.19 -10.17 -14.07
C ILE A 43 -11.90 -9.13 -14.95
N GLU A 44 -12.79 -9.58 -15.82
CA GLU A 44 -13.59 -8.68 -16.66
C GLU A 44 -14.42 -7.70 -15.82
N LYS A 45 -15.08 -8.19 -14.77
CA LYS A 45 -15.94 -7.37 -13.90
C LYS A 45 -15.16 -6.35 -13.06
N TYR A 46 -14.04 -6.74 -12.46
CA TYR A 46 -13.38 -5.99 -11.41
C TYR A 46 -12.03 -5.38 -11.80
N CYS A 47 -11.37 -5.87 -12.85
CA CYS A 47 -9.98 -5.50 -13.13
C CYS A 47 -9.78 -4.74 -14.45
N THR A 48 -10.84 -4.58 -15.28
CA THR A 48 -10.75 -3.92 -16.58
C THR A 48 -11.36 -2.52 -16.63
N HIS A 49 -12.07 -2.11 -15.58
CA HIS A 49 -12.77 -0.83 -15.52
C HIS A 49 -12.25 -0.02 -14.35
N GLY A 50 -11.65 1.13 -14.63
CA GLY A 50 -11.28 2.11 -13.63
C GLY A 50 -10.07 1.79 -12.75
N THR A 51 -9.58 0.57 -12.72
CA THR A 51 -8.41 0.19 -11.93
C THR A 51 -7.08 0.46 -12.62
N GLY A 52 -7.12 1.02 -13.75
CA GLY A 52 -6.21 1.74 -14.64
C GLY A 52 -4.81 1.20 -14.89
N TRP A 53 -4.17 0.45 -14.02
CA TRP A 53 -2.74 0.16 -14.13
C TRP A 53 -2.35 -1.32 -13.98
N ASN A 54 -3.28 -2.19 -13.60
CA ASN A 54 -3.08 -3.63 -13.72
C ASN A 54 -4.35 -4.31 -14.29
N PRO A 55 -4.39 -4.59 -15.60
CA PRO A 55 -5.57 -5.13 -16.27
C PRO A 55 -5.84 -6.60 -15.98
N GLY A 56 -5.11 -7.24 -15.06
CA GLY A 56 -5.29 -8.64 -14.73
C GLY A 56 -4.75 -9.63 -15.77
N VAL A 57 -3.94 -9.16 -16.72
CA VAL A 57 -3.27 -10.01 -17.72
C VAL A 57 -2.09 -10.72 -17.06
N TYR A 58 -1.96 -12.02 -17.35
CA TYR A 58 -0.82 -12.78 -16.83
C TYR A 58 0.50 -12.19 -17.29
N GLY A 59 1.42 -12.00 -16.34
CA GLY A 59 2.74 -11.46 -16.61
C GLY A 59 2.77 -9.97 -16.95
N TYR A 60 1.69 -9.22 -16.75
CA TYR A 60 1.61 -7.79 -17.07
C TYR A 60 2.76 -6.97 -16.51
N ILE A 61 3.07 -7.11 -15.23
CA ILE A 61 4.17 -6.38 -14.59
C ILE A 61 5.51 -6.72 -15.20
N LEU A 62 5.77 -8.00 -15.47
CA LEU A 62 7.00 -8.43 -16.13
C LEU A 62 7.13 -7.82 -17.52
N ASP A 63 6.06 -7.84 -18.31
CA ASP A 63 6.02 -7.25 -19.65
C ASP A 63 6.30 -5.74 -19.62
N GLU A 64 5.74 -5.01 -18.66
CA GLU A 64 6.01 -3.59 -18.47
C GLU A 64 7.46 -3.30 -18.07
N TYR A 65 8.05 -4.11 -17.21
CA TYR A 65 9.47 -3.98 -16.87
C TYR A 65 10.37 -4.28 -18.05
N LEU A 66 10.10 -5.34 -18.81
CA LEU A 66 10.89 -5.68 -20.01
C LEU A 66 10.84 -4.57 -21.08
N LYS A 67 9.72 -3.92 -21.26
CA LYS A 67 9.59 -2.75 -22.15
C LYS A 67 10.45 -1.57 -21.73
N ARG A 68 10.75 -1.43 -20.45
CA ARG A 68 11.56 -0.33 -19.89
C ARG A 68 13.05 -0.68 -19.78
N GLU A 69 13.44 -1.94 -19.94
CA GLU A 69 14.83 -2.38 -19.73
C GLU A 69 15.82 -1.60 -20.59
N ASP A 70 15.46 -1.28 -21.84
CA ASP A 70 16.34 -0.56 -22.77
C ASP A 70 16.18 0.98 -22.70
N THR A 71 15.21 1.51 -21.97
CA THR A 71 14.87 2.93 -22.01
C THR A 71 15.18 3.71 -20.73
N TRP A 72 15.28 3.03 -19.58
CA TRP A 72 15.43 3.68 -18.28
C TRP A 72 16.72 4.51 -18.14
N GLN A 73 17.82 4.08 -18.75
CA GLN A 73 19.09 4.82 -18.71
C GLN A 73 18.95 6.17 -19.42
N GLY A 74 18.35 6.17 -20.61
CA GLY A 74 18.11 7.41 -21.36
C GLY A 74 17.12 8.36 -20.67
N GLU A 75 16.19 7.84 -19.87
CA GLU A 75 15.31 8.66 -19.03
C GLU A 75 16.08 9.34 -17.90
N ILE A 76 16.96 8.61 -17.22
CA ILE A 76 17.85 9.17 -16.19
C ILE A 76 18.78 10.25 -16.78
N GLU A 77 19.38 9.99 -17.94
CA GLU A 77 20.22 10.98 -18.62
C GLU A 77 19.46 12.27 -18.94
N LYS A 78 18.20 12.16 -19.37
CA LYS A 78 17.32 13.33 -19.60
C LYS A 78 17.05 14.09 -18.30
N TRP A 79 16.76 13.41 -17.22
CA TRP A 79 16.52 14.06 -15.91
C TRP A 79 17.78 14.74 -15.39
N LEU A 80 18.95 14.13 -15.56
CA LEU A 80 20.22 14.73 -15.15
C LEU A 80 20.63 15.92 -16.04
N ALA A 81 20.20 15.96 -17.29
CA ALA A 81 20.43 17.07 -18.22
C ALA A 81 19.42 18.20 -18.09
N ASP A 82 18.33 18.00 -17.36
CA ASP A 82 17.32 19.03 -17.12
C ASP A 82 17.85 20.00 -16.06
N GLU A 83 18.11 21.25 -16.51
CA GLU A 83 18.52 22.34 -15.60
C GLU A 83 17.35 22.93 -14.80
N HIS A 84 16.12 22.57 -15.15
CA HIS A 84 14.92 23.03 -14.45
C HIS A 84 14.45 22.00 -13.44
N VAL A 85 14.73 22.27 -12.17
CA VAL A 85 14.17 21.48 -11.06
C VAL A 85 12.84 22.10 -10.65
N ASP A 86 11.77 21.36 -10.84
CA ASP A 86 10.48 21.75 -10.30
C ASP A 86 10.53 21.64 -8.76
N LEU A 87 10.39 22.78 -8.11
CA LEU A 87 10.35 22.90 -6.65
C LEU A 87 8.93 22.98 -6.11
N GLU A 88 7.92 22.78 -6.96
CA GLU A 88 6.55 22.73 -6.47
C GLU A 88 6.38 21.55 -5.51
N ARG A 89 5.75 21.82 -4.38
CA ARG A 89 5.57 20.84 -3.35
C ARG A 89 4.54 19.79 -3.77
N GLY A 90 4.95 18.54 -3.84
CA GLY A 90 4.06 17.40 -4.07
C GLY A 90 3.13 17.12 -2.89
N HIS A 91 2.28 16.11 -3.05
CA HIS A 91 1.32 15.68 -2.03
C HIS A 91 1.93 14.79 -0.94
N GLU A 92 3.20 14.40 -1.10
CA GLU A 92 3.91 13.56 -0.14
C GLU A 92 4.16 14.29 1.19
N TYR A 93 3.99 13.57 2.29
CA TYR A 93 4.01 14.15 3.62
C TYR A 93 5.31 13.90 4.41
N ALA A 94 6.32 13.26 3.82
CA ALA A 94 7.61 13.01 4.48
C ALA A 94 8.24 14.29 5.05
N ALA A 95 8.14 15.43 4.36
CA ALA A 95 8.65 16.71 4.82
C ALA A 95 8.02 17.16 6.15
N TYR A 96 6.77 16.85 6.42
CA TYR A 96 6.11 17.16 7.69
C TYR A 96 6.64 16.30 8.82
N ILE A 97 6.97 15.03 8.55
CA ILE A 97 7.61 14.13 9.52
C ILE A 97 8.99 14.66 9.89
N PHE A 98 9.79 15.04 8.89
CA PHE A 98 11.09 15.68 9.15
C PHE A 98 10.96 16.97 9.94
N ASN A 99 10.00 17.83 9.59
CA ASN A 99 9.78 19.07 10.34
C ASN A 99 9.39 18.82 11.80
N ALA A 100 8.55 17.81 12.05
CA ALA A 100 8.16 17.43 13.40
C ALA A 100 9.33 16.91 14.24
N THR A 101 10.23 16.14 13.63
CA THR A 101 11.33 15.46 14.36
C THR A 101 12.57 16.31 14.50
N ILE A 102 13.01 16.99 13.45
CA ILE A 102 14.27 17.75 13.40
C ILE A 102 14.12 19.24 13.02
N GLY A 103 12.93 19.66 12.56
CA GLY A 103 12.62 21.02 12.19
C GLY A 103 12.14 21.90 13.37
N ASP A 104 11.02 22.58 13.22
CA ASP A 104 10.43 23.45 14.26
C ASP A 104 9.72 22.68 15.39
N GLY A 105 9.47 21.37 15.19
CA GLY A 105 8.83 20.51 16.18
C GLY A 105 7.30 20.57 16.15
N THR A 106 6.68 21.13 15.11
CA THR A 106 5.23 21.06 14.92
C THR A 106 4.80 19.59 14.81
N LEU A 107 3.94 19.15 15.70
CA LEU A 107 3.46 17.77 15.74
C LEU A 107 2.77 17.40 14.43
N TYR A 108 3.06 16.19 13.96
CA TYR A 108 2.44 15.66 12.76
C TYR A 108 1.98 14.21 12.97
N GLN A 109 0.73 13.93 12.63
CA GLN A 109 0.18 12.58 12.68
C GLN A 109 0.03 12.03 11.26
N PHE A 110 0.45 10.81 11.06
CA PHE A 110 0.33 10.07 9.80
C PHE A 110 0.07 8.59 10.07
N ASN A 111 -0.26 7.82 9.05
CA ASN A 111 -0.29 6.37 9.13
C ASN A 111 1.06 5.83 8.67
N GLY A 112 1.69 5.00 9.49
CA GLY A 112 3.03 4.48 9.24
C GLY A 112 3.15 3.00 9.46
N ASN A 113 4.02 2.38 8.66
CA ASN A 113 4.37 0.97 8.79
C ASN A 113 5.39 0.77 9.89
N VAL A 114 5.01 0.03 10.91
CA VAL A 114 5.84 -0.25 12.09
C VAL A 114 5.68 -1.71 12.54
N ARG A 115 6.60 -2.18 13.37
CA ARG A 115 6.47 -3.50 13.96
C ARG A 115 5.37 -3.56 15.02
N ASN A 116 4.53 -4.59 14.97
CA ASN A 116 3.47 -4.82 15.94
C ASN A 116 4.02 -5.32 17.27
N PHE A 117 4.36 -4.40 18.13
CA PHE A 117 4.69 -4.72 19.54
C PHE A 117 3.58 -4.19 20.45
N GLY A 118 2.42 -4.88 20.41
CA GLY A 118 1.26 -4.52 21.19
C GLY A 118 0.49 -3.31 20.64
N LEU A 119 0.52 -3.07 19.35
CA LEU A 119 -0.23 -2.00 18.68
C LEU A 119 -1.59 -2.47 18.17
N ILE A 120 -1.63 -3.67 17.59
CA ILE A 120 -2.85 -4.39 17.21
C ILE A 120 -2.84 -5.73 17.92
N ASP A 121 -3.77 -5.91 18.88
CA ASP A 121 -3.73 -6.99 19.87
C ASP A 121 -3.93 -8.39 19.28
N ASN A 122 -4.63 -8.52 18.17
CA ASN A 122 -4.97 -9.79 17.54
C ASN A 122 -4.27 -10.03 16.20
N LEU A 123 -3.16 -9.35 15.97
CA LEU A 123 -2.20 -9.65 14.90
C LEU A 123 -0.88 -10.17 15.50
N PRO A 124 -0.07 -10.91 14.72
CA PRO A 124 1.18 -11.49 15.22
C PRO A 124 2.14 -10.43 15.77
N GLU A 125 2.79 -10.76 16.87
CA GLU A 125 3.85 -9.90 17.43
C GLU A 125 5.03 -9.80 16.45
N GLY A 126 5.49 -8.57 16.22
CA GLY A 126 6.63 -8.29 15.35
C GLY A 126 6.30 -8.20 13.86
N CYS A 127 5.10 -8.58 13.41
CA CYS A 127 4.71 -8.39 12.01
C CYS A 127 4.62 -6.88 11.66
N CYS A 128 4.69 -6.56 10.38
CA CYS A 128 4.50 -5.18 9.93
C CYS A 128 3.01 -4.82 9.98
N VAL A 129 2.69 -3.68 10.61
CA VAL A 129 1.33 -3.14 10.67
C VAL A 129 1.35 -1.65 10.36
N GLU A 130 0.30 -1.16 9.70
CA GLU A 130 0.07 0.25 9.51
C GLU A 130 -0.86 0.77 10.61
N VAL A 131 -0.38 1.74 11.37
CA VAL A 131 -1.12 2.36 12.48
C VAL A 131 -0.90 3.87 12.47
N PRO A 132 -1.76 4.67 13.14
CA PRO A 132 -1.46 6.07 13.37
C PRO A 132 -0.15 6.22 14.15
N VAL A 133 0.69 7.13 13.69
CA VAL A 133 2.00 7.47 14.29
C VAL A 133 2.05 8.97 14.52
N LEU A 134 2.46 9.37 15.72
CA LEU A 134 2.72 10.76 16.04
C LEU A 134 4.21 11.06 15.88
N ALA A 135 4.55 11.95 14.96
CA ALA A 135 5.91 12.50 14.83
C ALA A 135 6.08 13.74 15.71
N SER A 136 7.15 13.78 16.45
CA SER A 136 7.51 14.89 17.36
C SER A 136 9.02 15.01 17.50
N ARG A 137 9.51 16.00 18.26
CA ARG A 137 10.95 16.08 18.62
C ARG A 137 11.46 14.88 19.43
N ARG A 138 10.56 14.06 19.99
CA ARG A 138 10.90 12.83 20.70
C ARG A 138 11.13 11.64 19.76
N GLY A 139 10.74 11.78 18.50
CA GLY A 139 10.79 10.72 17.50
C GLY A 139 9.40 10.36 16.97
N LEU A 140 9.20 9.08 16.68
CA LEU A 140 7.98 8.52 16.16
C LEU A 140 7.31 7.67 17.23
N ASP A 141 6.12 8.06 17.64
CA ASP A 141 5.33 7.37 18.66
C ASP A 141 4.13 6.67 17.99
N PRO A 142 4.19 5.34 17.70
CA PRO A 142 3.07 4.57 17.19
C PRO A 142 1.94 4.46 18.22
N ILE A 143 0.70 4.53 17.76
CA ILE A 143 -0.48 4.53 18.62
C ILE A 143 -1.08 3.14 18.68
N HIS A 144 -1.35 2.65 19.89
CA HIS A 144 -2.08 1.41 20.13
C HIS A 144 -3.52 1.53 19.60
N VAL A 145 -3.90 0.63 18.71
CA VAL A 145 -5.22 0.61 18.06
C VAL A 145 -6.19 -0.33 18.75
N GLY A 146 -5.68 -1.38 19.42
CA GLY A 146 -6.48 -2.43 20.02
C GLY A 146 -6.75 -3.58 19.05
N LYS A 147 -7.91 -4.21 19.17
CA LYS A 147 -8.28 -5.37 18.34
C LYS A 147 -8.94 -4.94 17.03
N LEU A 148 -8.53 -5.53 15.94
CA LEU A 148 -9.31 -5.55 14.72
C LEU A 148 -10.57 -6.42 14.89
N PRO A 149 -11.65 -6.16 14.14
CA PRO A 149 -12.74 -7.11 14.00
C PRO A 149 -12.20 -8.49 13.58
N GLU A 150 -12.70 -9.56 14.19
CA GLU A 150 -12.14 -10.91 14.03
C GLU A 150 -12.08 -11.37 12.58
N HIS A 151 -13.11 -11.07 11.78
CA HIS A 151 -13.13 -11.44 10.37
C HIS A 151 -12.04 -10.72 9.55
N LEU A 152 -11.66 -9.49 9.91
CA LEU A 152 -10.56 -8.77 9.27
C LEU A 152 -9.20 -9.26 9.78
N ALA A 153 -9.10 -9.55 11.06
CA ALA A 153 -7.87 -10.09 11.66
C ALA A 153 -7.46 -11.42 11.03
N ILE A 154 -8.41 -12.30 10.67
CA ILE A 154 -8.13 -13.58 10.00
C ILE A 154 -7.40 -13.36 8.67
N PHE A 155 -7.86 -12.41 7.83
CA PHE A 155 -7.22 -12.12 6.55
C PHE A 155 -5.83 -11.52 6.74
N ASN A 156 -5.71 -10.53 7.63
CA ASN A 156 -4.42 -9.90 7.91
C ASN A 156 -3.42 -10.88 8.54
N ASN A 157 -3.85 -11.77 9.43
CA ASN A 157 -3.00 -12.84 9.97
C ASN A 157 -2.46 -13.76 8.89
N THR A 158 -3.31 -14.14 7.93
CA THR A 158 -2.89 -15.01 6.82
C THR A 158 -1.80 -14.32 5.98
N SER A 159 -2.00 -13.05 5.61
CA SER A 159 -1.03 -12.28 4.84
C SER A 159 0.29 -12.11 5.61
N ALA A 160 0.23 -11.70 6.89
CA ALA A 160 1.41 -11.54 7.73
C ALA A 160 2.25 -12.83 7.82
N ARG A 161 1.59 -13.98 7.98
CA ARG A 161 2.29 -15.29 8.03
C ARG A 161 2.89 -15.69 6.69
N CYS A 162 2.24 -15.39 5.59
CA CYS A 162 2.82 -15.64 4.26
C CYS A 162 4.09 -14.80 4.03
N GLU A 163 4.09 -13.55 4.46
CA GLU A 163 5.26 -12.68 4.35
C GLU A 163 6.41 -13.14 5.27
N GLU A 164 6.11 -13.51 6.51
CA GLU A 164 7.11 -14.09 7.43
C GLU A 164 7.78 -15.31 6.81
N LEU A 165 7.00 -16.26 6.30
CA LEU A 165 7.53 -17.46 5.64
C LEU A 165 8.35 -17.15 4.38
N ALA A 166 7.96 -16.13 3.62
CA ALA A 166 8.73 -15.70 2.46
C ALA A 166 10.10 -15.12 2.86
N VAL A 167 10.15 -14.35 3.95
CA VAL A 167 11.41 -13.82 4.51
C VAL A 167 12.27 -14.94 5.05
N GLU A 168 11.72 -15.88 5.83
CA GLU A 168 12.45 -17.06 6.32
C GLU A 168 13.06 -17.86 5.17
N ALA A 169 12.26 -18.17 4.15
CA ALA A 169 12.74 -18.88 2.97
C ALA A 169 13.88 -18.14 2.23
N ALA A 170 13.81 -16.81 2.18
CA ALA A 170 14.86 -16.00 1.54
C ALA A 170 16.17 -15.98 2.35
N ILE A 171 16.09 -16.12 3.68
CA ILE A 171 17.26 -16.12 4.57
C ILE A 171 17.89 -17.52 4.66
N GLU A 172 17.07 -18.53 4.75
CA GLU A 172 17.54 -19.93 4.95
C GLU A 172 17.93 -20.63 3.64
N GLY A 173 17.46 -20.18 2.49
CA GLY A 173 17.73 -20.71 1.14
C GLY A 173 16.74 -21.78 0.74
#